data_5fa2a587012da74490a649217485803d
#
_entry.id   5fa2a587012da74490a649217485803d
#
_cell.length_a   1.000
_cell.length_b   1.000
_cell.length_c   1.000
_cell.angle_alpha   90.00
_cell.angle_beta   90.00
_cell.angle_gamma   90.00
#
_symmetry.space_group_name_H-M   'P 1'
#
loop_
_entity.id
_entity.type
_entity.pdbx_description
1 polymer ?
#
loop_
_entity_poly.entity_id
_entity_poly.type
_entity_poly.pdbx_seq_one_letter_code
_entity_poly.pdbx_strand_id
1 'polypeptide(L)'
;MIKGCKICGISDPKTLTYVVDHPHPPQFVGFIVNWKASSRYVDLVRLKELLSIDKKKSKYVGVIVKNDESTLEKIKDLPFDYYQIYDCSPKEIIKIKEKYNKKIIVALTIENKEDVKKYKEYENVSEIILFDSKGYEKSMSFDHNLLDEVEDHIEKMIAGNIKIEDVTNFKNKHYILDVSGSLESSKGIKDINKIDKFLNTVHNI
;
A
#
# COMPACT_ATOMS: atom_id res chain seq x y z
N MET A 1 6.30 -7.93 16.83
CA MET A 1 5.07 -8.46 16.22
C MET A 1 4.74 -7.64 14.99
N ILE A 2 4.38 -8.27 13.87
CA ILE A 2 3.87 -7.57 12.69
C ILE A 2 2.58 -6.84 13.07
N LYS A 3 2.43 -5.57 12.69
CA LYS A 3 1.25 -4.75 13.01
C LYS A 3 0.04 -5.06 12.12
N GLY A 4 0.27 -5.58 10.93
CA GLY A 4 -0.76 -5.89 9.96
C GLY A 4 -0.20 -6.01 8.55
N CYS A 5 -1.09 -6.05 7.57
CA CYS A 5 -0.66 -6.10 6.18
C CYS A 5 -1.57 -5.32 5.23
N LYS A 6 -1.05 -5.04 4.05
CA LYS A 6 -1.75 -4.45 2.91
C LYS A 6 -1.58 -5.37 1.70
N ILE A 7 -2.67 -5.59 0.98
CA ILE A 7 -2.64 -6.22 -0.35
C ILE A 7 -2.90 -5.13 -1.39
N CYS A 8 -1.89 -4.86 -2.22
CA CYS A 8 -1.91 -3.77 -3.19
C CYS A 8 -2.22 -4.27 -4.61
N GLY A 9 -2.91 -3.44 -5.39
CA GLY A 9 -3.18 -3.71 -6.80
C GLY A 9 -4.28 -4.75 -7.01
N ILE A 10 -5.33 -4.71 -6.19
CA ILE A 10 -6.56 -5.46 -6.46
C ILE A 10 -7.31 -4.80 -7.61
N SER A 11 -7.73 -5.58 -8.61
CA SER A 11 -8.34 -5.08 -9.85
C SER A 11 -9.61 -5.83 -10.28
N ASP A 12 -10.02 -6.86 -9.54
CA ASP A 12 -11.23 -7.61 -9.85
C ASP A 12 -12.12 -7.87 -8.61
N PRO A 13 -13.46 -7.91 -8.79
CA PRO A 13 -14.42 -8.06 -7.69
C PRO A 13 -14.31 -9.39 -6.95
N LYS A 14 -14.01 -10.49 -7.65
CA LYS A 14 -13.92 -11.82 -7.04
C LYS A 14 -12.78 -11.87 -6.03
N THR A 15 -11.61 -11.38 -6.43
CA THR A 15 -10.45 -11.30 -5.53
C THR A 15 -10.73 -10.35 -4.36
N LEU A 16 -11.34 -9.18 -4.62
CA LEU A 16 -11.66 -8.24 -3.55
C LEU A 16 -12.59 -8.84 -2.51
N THR A 17 -13.69 -9.47 -2.95
CA THR A 17 -14.64 -10.15 -2.06
C THR A 17 -13.94 -11.19 -1.21
N TYR A 18 -13.11 -12.04 -1.83
CA TYR A 18 -12.33 -13.05 -1.09
C TYR A 18 -11.43 -12.41 -0.02
N VAL A 19 -10.74 -11.32 -0.36
CA VAL A 19 -9.80 -10.63 0.54
C VAL A 19 -10.51 -10.02 1.75
N VAL A 20 -11.65 -9.35 1.54
CA VAL A 20 -12.38 -8.67 2.64
C VAL A 20 -13.20 -9.64 3.50
N ASP A 21 -13.61 -10.78 2.95
CA ASP A 21 -14.36 -11.82 3.65
C ASP A 21 -13.43 -12.89 4.30
N HIS A 22 -12.11 -12.80 4.09
CA HIS A 22 -11.17 -13.73 4.70
C HIS A 22 -11.25 -13.70 6.23
N PRO A 23 -11.12 -14.84 6.96
CA PRO A 23 -11.12 -14.87 8.43
C PRO A 23 -10.10 -13.92 9.06
N HIS A 24 -8.97 -13.70 8.38
CA HIS A 24 -7.90 -12.79 8.76
C HIS A 24 -7.67 -11.74 7.65
N PRO A 25 -8.59 -10.80 7.43
CA PRO A 25 -8.50 -9.88 6.30
C PRO A 25 -7.32 -8.92 6.49
N PRO A 26 -6.72 -8.43 5.40
CA PRO A 26 -5.66 -7.44 5.49
C PRO A 26 -6.20 -6.13 6.08
N GLN A 27 -5.37 -5.39 6.79
CA GLN A 27 -5.75 -4.08 7.33
C GLN A 27 -6.02 -3.06 6.21
N PHE A 28 -5.33 -3.19 5.08
CA PHE A 28 -5.44 -2.30 3.93
C PHE A 28 -5.58 -3.06 2.62
N VAL A 29 -6.37 -2.50 1.70
CA VAL A 29 -6.50 -2.97 0.31
C VAL A 29 -6.23 -1.80 -0.62
N GLY A 30 -5.25 -1.93 -1.52
CA GLY A 30 -4.79 -0.87 -2.41
C GLY A 30 -5.29 -1.03 -3.85
N PHE A 31 -5.70 0.10 -4.46
CA PHE A 31 -6.14 0.21 -5.85
C PHE A 31 -5.28 1.24 -6.57
N ILE A 32 -4.66 0.87 -7.70
CA ILE A 32 -3.83 1.78 -8.50
C ILE A 32 -4.73 2.59 -9.43
N VAL A 33 -4.87 3.90 -9.17
CA VAL A 33 -5.93 4.71 -9.78
C VAL A 33 -5.47 5.69 -10.86
N ASN A 34 -4.17 5.96 -11.00
CA ASN A 34 -3.67 6.90 -12.02
C ASN A 34 -2.46 6.42 -12.83
N TRP A 35 -1.86 5.28 -12.51
CA TRP A 35 -0.72 4.76 -13.25
C TRP A 35 -1.13 3.74 -14.31
N LYS A 36 -1.54 4.22 -15.49
CA LYS A 36 -2.08 3.37 -16.58
C LYS A 36 -1.09 2.36 -17.15
N ALA A 37 0.22 2.57 -16.99
CA ALA A 37 1.24 1.60 -17.39
C ALA A 37 1.27 0.36 -16.50
N SER A 38 0.69 0.43 -15.30
CA SER A 38 0.61 -0.72 -14.40
C SER A 38 -0.42 -1.73 -14.91
N SER A 39 -0.05 -3.01 -14.93
CA SER A 39 -0.99 -4.12 -15.18
C SER A 39 -2.09 -4.25 -14.12
N ARG A 40 -1.97 -3.53 -13.00
CA ARG A 40 -2.91 -3.48 -11.87
C ARG A 40 -3.74 -2.21 -11.87
N TYR A 41 -3.63 -1.37 -12.91
CA TYR A 41 -4.40 -0.14 -13.04
C TYR A 41 -5.90 -0.43 -13.08
N VAL A 42 -6.66 0.39 -12.38
CA VAL A 42 -8.12 0.32 -12.32
C VAL A 42 -8.69 1.63 -12.84
N ASP A 43 -9.49 1.58 -13.92
CA ASP A 43 -10.20 2.75 -14.41
C ASP A 43 -11.36 3.15 -13.47
N LEU A 44 -11.94 4.32 -13.69
CA LEU A 44 -12.98 4.87 -12.81
C LEU A 44 -14.25 4.01 -12.75
N VAL A 45 -14.62 3.34 -13.84
CA VAL A 45 -15.82 2.50 -13.91
C VAL A 45 -15.61 1.26 -13.04
N ARG A 46 -14.52 0.55 -13.27
CA ARG A 46 -14.14 -0.62 -12.48
C ARG A 46 -13.87 -0.26 -11.01
N LEU A 47 -13.27 0.91 -10.76
CA LEU A 47 -13.03 1.39 -9.41
C LEU A 47 -14.32 1.59 -8.61
N LYS A 48 -15.35 2.18 -9.21
CA LYS A 48 -16.66 2.35 -8.57
C LYS A 48 -17.33 1.00 -8.28
N GLU A 49 -17.21 0.04 -9.17
CA GLU A 49 -17.70 -1.33 -8.95
C GLU A 49 -16.99 -1.98 -7.75
N LEU A 50 -15.67 -1.93 -7.71
CA LEU A 50 -14.87 -2.47 -6.59
C LEU A 50 -15.22 -1.80 -5.26
N LEU A 51 -15.30 -0.48 -5.24
CA LEU A 51 -15.58 0.28 -4.03
C LEU A 51 -17.03 0.18 -3.54
N SER A 52 -17.94 -0.42 -4.33
CA SER A 52 -19.28 -0.78 -3.87
C SER A 52 -19.32 -2.04 -3.00
N ILE A 53 -18.24 -2.85 -3.01
CA ILE A 53 -18.09 -4.02 -2.15
C ILE A 53 -17.78 -3.55 -0.73
N ASP A 54 -18.50 -4.09 0.25
CA ASP A 54 -18.30 -3.77 1.67
C ASP A 54 -16.89 -4.18 2.09
N LYS A 55 -16.11 -3.19 2.52
CA LYS A 55 -14.72 -3.37 2.96
C LYS A 55 -14.54 -4.11 4.30
N LYS A 56 -15.64 -4.36 5.00
CA LYS A 56 -15.64 -5.03 6.32
C LYS A 56 -14.65 -4.37 7.29
N LYS A 57 -13.65 -5.12 7.73
CA LYS A 57 -12.58 -4.65 8.64
C LYS A 57 -11.41 -3.98 7.92
N SER A 58 -11.32 -4.12 6.59
CA SER A 58 -10.24 -3.53 5.80
C SER A 58 -10.45 -2.04 5.54
N LYS A 59 -9.40 -1.34 5.17
CA LYS A 59 -9.41 0.07 4.76
C LYS A 59 -9.02 0.17 3.30
N TYR A 60 -9.78 0.91 2.52
CA TYR A 60 -9.51 1.10 1.09
C TYR A 60 -8.53 2.25 0.87
N VAL A 61 -7.51 1.99 0.05
CA VAL A 61 -6.39 2.89 -0.24
C VAL A 61 -6.32 3.18 -1.74
N GLY A 62 -6.49 4.44 -2.12
CA GLY A 62 -6.21 4.89 -3.49
C GLY A 62 -4.73 5.15 -3.67
N VAL A 63 -4.08 4.42 -4.57
CA VAL A 63 -2.63 4.54 -4.84
C VAL A 63 -2.40 5.47 -6.02
N ILE A 64 -1.67 6.55 -5.79
CA ILE A 64 -1.51 7.69 -6.69
C ILE A 64 -0.02 7.98 -6.87
N VAL A 65 0.40 8.13 -8.12
CA VAL A 65 1.76 8.54 -8.47
C VAL A 65 1.74 10.02 -8.81
N LYS A 66 2.53 10.82 -8.10
CA LYS A 66 2.61 12.28 -8.18
C LYS A 66 1.32 12.99 -7.75
N ASN A 67 1.38 14.30 -7.65
CA ASN A 67 0.20 15.14 -7.40
C ASN A 67 -0.63 15.25 -8.69
N ASP A 68 -1.53 14.29 -8.90
CA ASP A 68 -2.48 14.27 -10.02
C ASP A 68 -3.84 14.80 -9.58
N GLU A 69 -3.99 16.12 -9.62
CA GLU A 69 -5.21 16.79 -9.21
C GLU A 69 -6.43 16.33 -10.03
N SER A 70 -6.26 16.03 -11.33
CA SER A 70 -7.34 15.52 -12.19
C SER A 70 -7.88 14.19 -11.71
N THR A 71 -7.00 13.28 -11.25
CA THR A 71 -7.43 12.01 -10.66
C THR A 71 -8.05 12.23 -9.30
N LEU A 72 -7.43 13.04 -8.43
CA LEU A 72 -7.93 13.32 -7.08
C LEU A 72 -9.37 13.90 -7.12
N GLU A 73 -9.67 14.83 -8.02
CA GLU A 73 -11.01 15.37 -8.19
C GLU A 73 -12.05 14.30 -8.61
N LYS A 74 -11.65 13.33 -9.45
CA LYS A 74 -12.55 12.25 -9.90
C LYS A 74 -12.86 11.23 -8.81
N ILE A 75 -11.97 11.07 -7.84
CA ILE A 75 -12.08 10.04 -6.79
C ILE A 75 -12.42 10.60 -5.41
N LYS A 76 -12.52 11.93 -5.23
CA LYS A 76 -12.68 12.59 -3.92
C LYS A 76 -13.89 12.09 -3.12
N ASP A 77 -14.99 11.80 -3.81
CA ASP A 77 -16.24 11.36 -3.19
C ASP A 77 -16.34 9.83 -3.06
N LEU A 78 -15.33 9.10 -3.54
CA LEU A 78 -15.28 7.64 -3.39
C LEU A 78 -14.87 7.25 -1.96
N PRO A 79 -15.33 6.09 -1.45
CA PRO A 79 -15.17 5.68 -0.07
C PRO A 79 -13.76 5.18 0.29
N PHE A 80 -12.74 5.90 -0.15
CA PHE A 80 -11.37 5.68 0.29
C PHE A 80 -11.16 6.18 1.72
N ASP A 81 -10.42 5.40 2.51
CA ASP A 81 -9.97 5.80 3.85
C ASP A 81 -8.62 6.52 3.79
N TYR A 82 -7.77 6.12 2.85
CA TYR A 82 -6.43 6.67 2.65
C TYR A 82 -6.14 6.96 1.19
N TYR A 83 -5.30 7.96 0.95
CA TYR A 83 -4.53 8.08 -0.27
C TYR A 83 -3.08 7.70 0.01
N GLN A 84 -2.52 6.80 -0.80
CA GLN A 84 -1.09 6.49 -0.81
C GLN A 84 -0.46 7.25 -1.97
N ILE A 85 0.50 8.11 -1.68
CA ILE A 85 1.03 9.05 -2.67
C ILE A 85 2.55 8.91 -2.78
N TYR A 86 3.00 8.71 -4.02
CA TYR A 86 4.42 8.73 -4.41
C TYR A 86 4.81 10.09 -4.97
N ASP A 87 6.09 10.42 -4.91
CA ASP A 87 6.72 11.58 -5.59
C ASP A 87 6.00 12.93 -5.37
N CYS A 88 5.55 13.18 -4.15
CA CYS A 88 4.97 14.45 -3.73
C CYS A 88 5.80 15.09 -2.63
N SER A 89 5.96 16.40 -2.67
CA SER A 89 6.60 17.16 -1.59
C SER A 89 5.69 17.25 -0.35
N PRO A 90 6.25 17.50 0.86
CA PRO A 90 5.45 17.70 2.06
C PRO A 90 4.38 18.79 1.92
N LYS A 91 4.69 19.88 1.22
CA LYS A 91 3.73 20.98 0.96
C LYS A 91 2.54 20.53 0.10
N GLU A 92 2.77 19.68 -0.89
CA GLU A 92 1.70 19.12 -1.71
C GLU A 92 0.86 18.14 -0.90
N ILE A 93 1.48 17.31 -0.06
CA ILE A 93 0.78 16.38 0.84
C ILE A 93 -0.17 17.13 1.77
N ILE A 94 0.27 18.24 2.40
CA ILE A 94 -0.58 19.07 3.25
C ILE A 94 -1.81 19.57 2.47
N LYS A 95 -1.60 20.12 1.28
CA LYS A 95 -2.70 20.63 0.44
C LYS A 95 -3.70 19.53 0.06
N ILE A 96 -3.21 18.32 -0.30
CA ILE A 96 -4.08 17.19 -0.63
C ILE A 96 -4.88 16.76 0.61
N LYS A 97 -4.23 16.64 1.76
CA LYS A 97 -4.85 16.25 3.02
C LYS A 97 -5.98 17.22 3.42
N GLU A 98 -5.71 18.50 3.37
CA GLU A 98 -6.67 19.56 3.70
C GLU A 98 -7.84 19.60 2.69
N LYS A 99 -7.52 19.58 1.39
CA LYS A 99 -8.54 19.70 0.33
C LYS A 99 -9.49 18.51 0.28
N TYR A 100 -8.99 17.30 0.45
CA TYR A 100 -9.79 16.07 0.26
C TYR A 100 -10.18 15.38 1.56
N ASN A 101 -9.69 15.86 2.71
CA ASN A 101 -9.97 15.31 4.04
C ASN A 101 -9.75 13.79 4.10
N LYS A 102 -8.60 13.32 3.59
CA LYS A 102 -8.21 11.91 3.59
C LYS A 102 -6.95 11.71 4.42
N LYS A 103 -6.84 10.54 5.05
CA LYS A 103 -5.58 10.11 5.66
C LYS A 103 -4.55 9.80 4.58
N ILE A 104 -3.28 10.06 4.86
CA ILE A 104 -2.21 9.92 3.87
C ILE A 104 -1.23 8.84 4.27
N ILE A 105 -0.89 8.00 3.31
CA ILE A 105 0.30 7.14 3.31
C ILE A 105 1.28 7.79 2.33
N VAL A 106 2.40 8.30 2.82
CA VAL A 106 3.47 8.77 1.93
C VAL A 106 4.35 7.61 1.56
N ALA A 107 4.58 7.41 0.26
CA ALA A 107 5.43 6.36 -0.24
C ALA A 107 6.80 6.92 -0.65
N LEU A 108 7.84 6.47 0.03
CA LEU A 108 9.23 6.82 -0.22
C LEU A 108 9.92 5.70 -1.00
N THR A 109 10.59 6.06 -2.07
CA THR A 109 11.39 5.13 -2.87
C THR A 109 12.80 5.02 -2.29
N ILE A 110 13.19 3.81 -1.87
CA ILE A 110 14.44 3.55 -1.14
C ILE A 110 15.44 2.80 -2.02
N GLU A 111 16.61 3.37 -2.15
CA GLU A 111 17.81 2.72 -2.73
C GLU A 111 18.94 2.63 -1.72
N ASN A 112 19.02 3.60 -0.80
CA ASN A 112 20.10 3.74 0.15
C ASN A 112 19.65 4.41 1.44
N LYS A 113 20.56 4.55 2.40
CA LYS A 113 20.30 5.12 3.72
C LYS A 113 19.83 6.58 3.70
N GLU A 114 20.29 7.38 2.75
CA GLU A 114 19.88 8.79 2.64
C GLU A 114 18.41 8.91 2.21
N ASP A 115 17.93 7.96 1.39
CA ASP A 115 16.53 7.94 1.02
C ASP A 115 15.63 7.62 2.22
N VAL A 116 16.09 6.75 3.14
CA VAL A 116 15.35 6.44 4.37
C VAL A 116 15.16 7.70 5.21
N LYS A 117 16.19 8.52 5.39
CA LYS A 117 16.14 9.73 6.23
C LYS A 117 15.09 10.76 5.79
N LYS A 118 14.63 10.70 4.53
CA LYS A 118 13.57 11.57 4.00
C LYS A 118 12.26 11.43 4.77
N TYR A 119 12.03 10.35 5.52
CA TYR A 119 10.82 10.21 6.33
C TYR A 119 10.61 11.40 7.27
N LYS A 120 11.68 12.03 7.78
CA LYS A 120 11.63 13.19 8.68
C LYS A 120 10.90 14.40 8.09
N GLU A 121 10.89 14.51 6.76
CA GLU A 121 10.18 15.59 6.07
C GLU A 121 8.66 15.36 6.07
N TYR A 122 8.22 14.09 6.26
CA TYR A 122 6.82 13.67 6.11
C TYR A 122 6.17 13.22 7.42
N GLU A 123 6.93 13.03 8.50
CA GLU A 123 6.43 12.47 9.76
C GLU A 123 5.26 13.27 10.38
N ASN A 124 5.23 14.58 10.17
CA ASN A 124 4.18 15.45 10.70
C ASN A 124 3.03 15.70 9.70
N VAL A 125 3.10 15.18 8.48
CA VAL A 125 2.11 15.44 7.43
C VAL A 125 1.39 14.19 6.94
N SER A 126 1.85 13.00 7.33
CA SER A 126 1.26 11.71 6.96
C SER A 126 0.98 10.84 8.17
N GLU A 127 0.03 9.92 8.07
CA GLU A 127 -0.28 8.94 9.10
C GLU A 127 0.63 7.70 9.04
N ILE A 128 1.12 7.37 7.85
CA ILE A 128 1.96 6.19 7.61
C ILE A 128 3.05 6.56 6.61
N ILE A 129 4.26 6.11 6.85
CA ILE A 129 5.35 6.15 5.88
C ILE A 129 5.53 4.75 5.28
N LEU A 130 5.33 4.64 3.98
CA LEU A 130 5.65 3.44 3.22
C LEU A 130 7.07 3.57 2.66
N PHE A 131 7.91 2.62 3.00
CA PHE A 131 9.25 2.45 2.45
C PHE A 131 9.18 1.36 1.36
N ASP A 132 9.33 1.75 0.11
CA ASP A 132 9.24 0.87 -1.05
C ASP A 132 10.54 0.86 -1.85
N SER A 133 10.81 -0.20 -2.57
CA SER A 133 11.96 -0.27 -3.46
C SER A 133 11.77 0.60 -4.69
N LYS A 134 12.86 1.01 -5.34
CA LYS A 134 12.82 1.79 -6.57
C LYS A 134 12.22 0.98 -7.72
N GLY A 135 11.32 1.63 -8.45
CA GLY A 135 10.74 1.11 -9.69
C GLY A 135 9.32 0.58 -9.53
N TYR A 136 8.36 1.32 -10.02
CA TYR A 136 6.93 0.99 -9.99
C TYR A 136 6.57 -0.32 -10.71
N GLU A 137 7.44 -0.83 -11.60
CA GLU A 137 7.16 -2.02 -12.40
C GLU A 137 8.05 -3.22 -12.09
N LYS A 138 9.19 -3.02 -11.45
CA LYS A 138 10.12 -4.08 -11.10
C LYS A 138 10.06 -4.30 -9.60
N SER A 139 9.65 -5.48 -9.19
CA SER A 139 9.74 -5.93 -7.80
C SER A 139 11.23 -6.07 -7.40
N MET A 140 11.88 -4.94 -7.18
CA MET A 140 13.20 -4.90 -6.59
C MET A 140 13.05 -4.94 -5.07
N SER A 141 14.01 -5.49 -4.39
CA SER A 141 14.12 -5.40 -2.93
C SER A 141 15.18 -4.37 -2.56
N PHE A 142 15.07 -3.83 -1.36
CA PHE A 142 16.15 -3.08 -0.71
C PHE A 142 16.47 -3.74 0.63
N ASP A 143 17.58 -3.36 1.24
CA ASP A 143 17.96 -3.87 2.57
C ASP A 143 17.05 -3.26 3.64
N HIS A 144 16.07 -4.04 4.13
CA HIS A 144 15.12 -3.60 5.15
C HIS A 144 15.78 -3.26 6.50
N ASN A 145 17.04 -3.68 6.76
CA ASN A 145 17.76 -3.28 7.96
C ASN A 145 18.10 -1.79 7.97
N LEU A 146 18.08 -1.12 6.81
CA LEU A 146 18.21 0.33 6.73
C LEU A 146 17.12 1.07 7.54
N LEU A 147 15.99 0.41 7.82
CA LEU A 147 14.88 0.97 8.58
C LEU A 147 15.05 0.86 10.10
N ASP A 148 16.07 0.19 10.58
CA ASP A 148 16.33 0.05 12.03
C ASP A 148 16.67 1.38 12.70
N GLU A 149 17.08 2.39 11.92
CA GLU A 149 17.34 3.76 12.39
C GLU A 149 16.10 4.66 12.35
N VAL A 150 14.97 4.18 11.78
CA VAL A 150 13.72 4.95 11.75
C VAL A 150 13.06 4.89 13.12
N GLU A 151 12.73 6.05 13.67
CA GLU A 151 12.19 6.20 15.02
C GLU A 151 10.91 5.39 15.24
N ASP A 152 10.73 4.87 16.47
CA ASP A 152 9.64 3.93 16.78
C ASP A 152 8.24 4.55 16.73
N HIS A 153 8.13 5.86 16.92
CA HIS A 153 6.85 6.55 16.83
C HIS A 153 6.29 6.64 15.40
N ILE A 154 7.14 6.41 14.39
CA ILE A 154 6.73 6.40 12.99
C ILE A 154 5.96 5.11 12.68
N GLU A 155 4.73 5.24 12.16
CA GLU A 155 3.99 4.10 11.64
C GLU A 155 4.59 3.66 10.30
N LYS A 156 5.30 2.52 10.32
CA LYS A 156 6.10 2.01 9.20
C LYS A 156 5.33 0.98 8.40
N MET A 157 5.14 1.25 7.12
CA MET A 157 4.71 0.26 6.13
C MET A 157 5.91 -0.06 5.23
N ILE A 158 6.11 -1.33 4.90
CA ILE A 158 7.24 -1.75 4.07
C ILE A 158 6.78 -2.54 2.87
N ALA A 159 7.40 -2.29 1.71
CA ALA A 159 7.21 -3.01 0.47
C ALA A 159 8.58 -3.43 -0.12
N GLY A 160 8.64 -3.78 -1.39
CA GLY A 160 9.87 -4.17 -2.06
C GLY A 160 10.06 -5.68 -2.11
N ASN A 161 9.30 -6.35 -2.97
CA ASN A 161 9.44 -7.78 -3.29
C ASN A 161 9.35 -8.72 -2.08
N ILE A 162 8.54 -8.39 -1.08
CA ILE A 162 8.30 -9.25 0.09
C ILE A 162 7.58 -10.52 -0.39
N LYS A 163 8.19 -11.67 -0.16
CA LYS A 163 7.61 -12.99 -0.44
C LYS A 163 6.97 -13.57 0.82
N ILE A 164 6.11 -14.58 0.64
CA ILE A 164 5.45 -15.25 1.76
C ILE A 164 6.49 -15.87 2.72
N GLU A 165 7.57 -16.40 2.17
CA GLU A 165 8.67 -17.02 2.91
C GLU A 165 9.41 -16.01 3.80
N ASP A 166 9.43 -14.73 3.40
CA ASP A 166 10.15 -13.66 4.12
C ASP A 166 9.37 -13.13 5.33
N VAL A 167 8.06 -13.41 5.42
CA VAL A 167 7.17 -12.84 6.45
C VAL A 167 7.69 -13.11 7.87
N THR A 168 8.26 -14.30 8.12
CA THR A 168 8.82 -14.66 9.42
C THR A 168 10.02 -13.80 9.84
N ASN A 169 10.76 -13.22 8.87
CA ASN A 169 11.90 -12.35 9.15
C ASN A 169 11.47 -11.03 9.80
N PHE A 170 10.19 -10.66 9.66
CA PHE A 170 9.61 -9.44 10.23
C PHE A 170 8.88 -9.63 11.55
N LYS A 171 8.89 -10.85 12.13
CA LYS A 171 8.14 -11.18 13.35
C LYS A 171 8.32 -10.19 14.50
N ASN A 172 9.54 -9.69 14.70
CA ASN A 172 9.88 -8.77 15.78
C ASN A 172 9.98 -7.30 15.34
N LYS A 173 9.65 -7.02 14.09
CA LYS A 173 9.61 -5.66 13.54
C LYS A 173 8.17 -5.15 13.57
N HIS A 174 7.93 -3.98 14.11
CA HIS A 174 6.58 -3.39 14.20
C HIS A 174 6.14 -2.78 12.84
N TYR A 175 6.16 -3.57 11.76
CA TYR A 175 5.85 -3.12 10.40
C TYR A 175 4.47 -3.57 9.94
N ILE A 176 3.89 -2.79 9.03
CA ILE A 176 2.78 -3.20 8.16
C ILE A 176 3.41 -3.69 6.85
N LEU A 177 3.13 -4.94 6.45
CA LEU A 177 3.70 -5.53 5.24
C LEU A 177 2.83 -5.19 4.03
N ASP A 178 3.36 -4.46 3.04
CA ASP A 178 2.66 -4.17 1.77
C ASP A 178 3.15 -5.12 0.68
N VAL A 179 2.24 -5.94 0.18
CA VAL A 179 2.53 -6.97 -0.83
C VAL A 179 1.67 -6.79 -2.07
N SER A 180 2.24 -7.07 -3.23
CA SER A 180 1.53 -6.98 -4.49
C SER A 180 1.91 -8.14 -5.43
N GLY A 181 3.03 -8.05 -6.14
CA GLY A 181 3.45 -8.99 -7.17
C GLY A 181 3.69 -10.42 -6.67
N SER A 182 4.14 -10.59 -5.43
CA SER A 182 4.36 -11.91 -4.83
C SER A 182 3.07 -12.74 -4.66
N LEU A 183 1.90 -12.09 -4.68
CA LEU A 183 0.59 -12.73 -4.60
C LEU A 183 -0.08 -12.91 -5.97
N GLU A 184 0.69 -12.85 -7.06
CA GLU A 184 0.16 -12.99 -8.42
C GLU A 184 0.52 -14.36 -9.02
N SER A 185 -0.41 -14.90 -9.82
CA SER A 185 -0.18 -16.07 -10.67
C SER A 185 0.50 -15.66 -11.99
N SER A 186 0.13 -14.49 -12.51
CA SER A 186 0.74 -13.83 -13.64
C SER A 186 0.62 -12.31 -13.46
N LYS A 187 1.38 -11.52 -14.24
CA LYS A 187 1.46 -10.07 -14.07
C LYS A 187 0.07 -9.40 -14.01
N GLY A 188 -0.28 -8.84 -12.86
CA GLY A 188 -1.54 -8.15 -12.60
C GLY A 188 -2.71 -9.05 -12.18
N ILE A 189 -2.53 -10.38 -12.16
CA ILE A 189 -3.60 -11.33 -11.79
C ILE A 189 -3.27 -11.96 -10.44
N LYS A 190 -4.07 -11.63 -9.43
CA LYS A 190 -3.91 -12.17 -8.07
C LYS A 190 -4.27 -13.67 -8.02
N ASP A 191 -3.55 -14.37 -7.16
CA ASP A 191 -3.76 -15.80 -6.87
C ASP A 191 -4.37 -15.94 -5.47
N ILE A 192 -5.59 -16.45 -5.42
CA ILE A 192 -6.33 -16.60 -4.16
C ILE A 192 -5.61 -17.54 -3.18
N ASN A 193 -4.95 -18.61 -3.67
CA ASN A 193 -4.23 -19.53 -2.79
C ASN A 193 -2.99 -18.87 -2.17
N LYS A 194 -2.29 -18.01 -2.95
CA LYS A 194 -1.17 -17.22 -2.41
C LYS A 194 -1.64 -16.18 -1.42
N ILE A 195 -2.79 -15.53 -1.66
CA ILE A 195 -3.41 -14.60 -0.73
C ILE A 195 -3.77 -15.30 0.57
N ASP A 196 -4.46 -16.44 0.49
CA ASP A 196 -4.82 -17.25 1.66
C ASP A 196 -3.58 -17.61 2.50
N LYS A 197 -2.57 -18.18 1.85
CA LYS A 197 -1.32 -18.56 2.51
C LYS A 197 -0.64 -17.37 3.18
N PHE A 198 -0.59 -16.21 2.50
CA PHE A 198 0.01 -14.99 3.04
C PHE A 198 -0.74 -14.48 4.28
N LEU A 199 -2.06 -14.35 4.19
CA LEU A 199 -2.88 -13.84 5.31
C LEU A 199 -2.82 -14.75 6.53
N ASN A 200 -2.89 -16.06 6.32
CA ASN A 200 -2.72 -17.05 7.39
C ASN A 200 -1.32 -17.01 8.00
N THR A 201 -0.27 -16.81 7.18
CA THR A 201 1.11 -16.68 7.68
C THR A 201 1.26 -15.43 8.54
N VAL A 202 0.75 -14.28 8.10
CA VAL A 202 0.80 -13.01 8.88
C VAL A 202 0.03 -13.14 10.20
N HIS A 203 -1.12 -13.82 10.19
CA HIS A 203 -1.92 -14.02 11.40
C HIS A 203 -1.24 -14.89 12.45
N ASN A 204 -0.48 -15.90 12.04
CA ASN A 204 0.13 -16.90 12.91
C ASN A 204 1.50 -16.48 13.49
N ILE A 205 2.00 -15.28 13.18
CA ILE A 205 3.27 -14.74 13.68
C ILE A 205 3.05 -13.69 14.77
#